data_1c06dc5ecad7f1a9dc02af1205494bc1
#
_entry.id   1c06dc5ecad7f1a9dc02af1205494bc1
#
_cell.length_a   1.000
_cell.length_b   1.000
_cell.length_c   1.000
_cell.angle_alpha   90.00
_cell.angle_beta   90.00
_cell.angle_gamma   90.00
#
_symmetry.space_group_name_H-M   'P 1'
#
loop_
_entity.id
_entity.type
_entity.pdbx_description
1 polymer ?
#
loop_
_entity_poly.entity_id
_entity_poly.type
_entity_poly.pdbx_seq_one_letter_code
_entity_poly.pdbx_strand_id
1 'polypeptide(L)'
;MALPQITWQDVQQLPDDGNRYEAIGGELYVTPSPSVLHQRISKRLHRALLRLLEDPGYGEVFYAPLGVEFPATGEGVQPDLLFVSEERRGIVADRWLVGAPDLVVEILSPTTSHRDRGIKRRLYERQGVREYWIVDPESEAVEVWRFGEERRHERVADRLPVRAGDETVGEIDLAEVFR
;
A
#
# COMPACT_ATOMS: atom_id res chain seq x y z
N MET A 1 24.06 -2.04 24.67
CA MET A 1 24.37 -2.33 23.24
C MET A 1 23.06 -2.35 22.51
N ALA A 2 22.83 -1.43 21.55
CA ALA A 2 21.61 -1.44 20.75
C ALA A 2 21.58 -2.71 19.90
N LEU A 3 20.42 -3.37 19.79
CA LEU A 3 20.24 -4.49 18.87
C LEU A 3 20.45 -3.97 17.44
N PRO A 4 21.05 -4.77 16.53
CA PRO A 4 21.17 -4.39 15.13
C PRO A 4 19.77 -4.14 14.57
N GLN A 5 19.58 -2.98 13.95
CA GLN A 5 18.31 -2.64 13.30
C GLN A 5 18.27 -3.31 11.92
N ILE A 6 17.18 -4.01 11.64
CA ILE A 6 16.92 -4.59 10.32
C ILE A 6 16.55 -3.47 9.34
N THR A 7 17.20 -3.48 8.18
CA THR A 7 16.97 -2.52 7.11
C THR A 7 16.40 -3.19 5.87
N TRP A 8 15.92 -2.40 4.91
CA TRP A 8 15.49 -2.90 3.61
C TRP A 8 16.63 -3.65 2.86
N GLN A 9 17.87 -3.20 3.02
CA GLN A 9 19.03 -3.87 2.43
C GLN A 9 19.25 -5.26 3.02
N ASP A 10 19.01 -5.45 4.31
CA ASP A 10 19.08 -6.77 4.95
C ASP A 10 17.96 -7.67 4.44
N VAL A 11 16.75 -7.13 4.26
CA VAL A 11 15.61 -7.86 3.68
C VAL A 11 15.93 -8.38 2.27
N GLN A 12 16.69 -7.63 1.46
CA GLN A 12 17.09 -8.05 0.11
C GLN A 12 18.07 -9.24 0.10
N GLN A 13 18.66 -9.60 1.23
CA GLN A 13 19.53 -10.77 1.35
C GLN A 13 18.77 -12.03 1.78
N LEU A 14 17.49 -11.90 2.14
CA LEU A 14 16.67 -13.04 2.55
C LEU A 14 16.28 -13.90 1.33
N PRO A 15 16.03 -15.21 1.55
CA PRO A 15 15.66 -16.12 0.45
C PRO A 15 14.29 -15.75 -0.13
N ASP A 16 14.14 -16.00 -1.43
CA ASP A 16 12.84 -15.98 -2.10
C ASP A 16 12.12 -17.32 -1.85
N ASP A 17 11.40 -17.39 -0.75
CA ASP A 17 10.68 -18.58 -0.27
C ASP A 17 9.14 -18.43 -0.39
N GLY A 18 8.68 -17.39 -1.11
CA GLY A 18 7.26 -17.07 -1.29
C GLY A 18 6.65 -16.24 -0.16
N ASN A 19 7.41 -15.89 0.87
CA ASN A 19 7.00 -14.94 1.90
C ASN A 19 7.36 -13.51 1.48
N ARG A 20 6.59 -12.53 1.98
CA ARG A 20 6.96 -11.12 1.89
C ARG A 20 7.66 -10.70 3.18
N TYR A 21 8.83 -10.10 3.03
CA TYR A 21 9.64 -9.60 4.12
C TYR A 21 9.67 -8.08 4.10
N GLU A 22 9.47 -7.45 5.25
CA GLU A 22 9.42 -6.00 5.41
C GLU A 22 10.29 -5.58 6.60
N ALA A 23 10.94 -4.42 6.49
CA ALA A 23 11.74 -3.82 7.56
C ALA A 23 11.04 -2.53 8.03
N ILE A 24 10.51 -2.52 9.24
CA ILE A 24 9.77 -1.37 9.80
C ILE A 24 10.26 -1.10 11.23
N GLY A 25 10.71 0.12 11.49
CA GLY A 25 11.20 0.50 12.83
C GLY A 25 12.41 -0.31 13.31
N GLY A 26 13.19 -0.87 12.39
CA GLY A 26 14.33 -1.74 12.69
C GLY A 26 13.97 -3.19 12.98
N GLU A 27 12.73 -3.60 12.80
CA GLU A 27 12.24 -4.97 13.01
C GLU A 27 11.87 -5.63 11.69
N LEU A 28 12.05 -6.97 11.62
CA LEU A 28 11.65 -7.80 10.49
C LEU A 28 10.21 -8.27 10.65
N TYR A 29 9.41 -8.01 9.64
CA TYR A 29 8.05 -8.52 9.52
C TYR A 29 7.94 -9.50 8.36
N VAL A 30 7.24 -10.61 8.58
CA VAL A 30 7.03 -11.66 7.59
C VAL A 30 5.53 -11.81 7.32
N THR A 31 5.16 -11.84 6.05
CA THR A 31 3.79 -12.06 5.63
C THR A 31 3.75 -13.27 4.70
N PRO A 32 2.97 -14.32 5.03
CA PRO A 32 2.84 -15.50 4.18
C PRO A 32 2.08 -15.18 2.89
N SER A 33 2.09 -16.15 1.97
CA SER A 33 1.33 -16.05 0.71
C SER A 33 -0.15 -15.75 0.96
N PRO A 34 -0.76 -14.91 0.13
CA PRO A 34 -2.14 -14.47 0.30
C PRO A 34 -3.16 -15.59 0.02
N SER A 35 -4.34 -15.48 0.64
CA SER A 35 -5.48 -16.36 0.37
C SER A 35 -6.12 -16.08 -1.01
N VAL A 36 -6.96 -17.01 -1.47
CA VAL A 36 -7.76 -16.82 -2.71
C VAL A 36 -8.68 -15.59 -2.61
N LEU A 37 -9.30 -15.35 -1.46
CA LEU A 37 -10.14 -14.17 -1.22
C LEU A 37 -9.34 -12.88 -1.36
N HIS A 38 -8.19 -12.81 -0.71
CA HIS A 38 -7.28 -11.68 -0.83
C HIS A 38 -6.90 -11.40 -2.28
N GLN A 39 -6.53 -12.43 -3.04
CA GLN A 39 -6.19 -12.31 -4.47
C GLN A 39 -7.36 -11.83 -5.33
N ARG A 40 -8.59 -12.28 -5.03
CA ARG A 40 -9.80 -11.82 -5.76
C ARG A 40 -10.04 -10.33 -5.54
N ILE A 41 -9.96 -9.86 -4.29
CA ILE A 41 -10.13 -8.46 -3.92
C ILE A 41 -9.02 -7.62 -4.56
N SER A 42 -7.75 -8.03 -4.42
CA SER A 42 -6.60 -7.35 -5.02
C SER A 42 -6.76 -7.18 -6.53
N LYS A 43 -7.13 -8.25 -7.24
CA LYS A 43 -7.35 -8.20 -8.69
C LYS A 43 -8.46 -7.22 -9.10
N ARG A 44 -9.56 -7.16 -8.34
CA ARG A 44 -10.69 -6.27 -8.67
C ARG A 44 -10.35 -4.81 -8.42
N LEU A 45 -9.69 -4.52 -7.29
CA LEU A 45 -9.19 -3.18 -6.99
C LEU A 45 -8.14 -2.74 -8.02
N HIS A 46 -7.19 -3.60 -8.36
CA HIS A 46 -6.17 -3.31 -9.36
C HIS A 46 -6.79 -2.91 -10.70
N ARG A 47 -7.76 -3.68 -11.20
CA ARG A 47 -8.47 -3.35 -12.45
C ARG A 47 -9.23 -2.02 -12.38
N ALA A 48 -9.83 -1.70 -11.24
CA ALA A 48 -10.52 -0.44 -11.05
C ALA A 48 -9.54 0.75 -11.04
N LEU A 49 -8.41 0.60 -10.34
CA LEU A 49 -7.36 1.62 -10.28
C LEU A 49 -6.69 1.84 -11.63
N LEU A 50 -6.40 0.77 -12.41
CA LEU A 50 -5.89 0.91 -13.78
C LEU A 50 -6.83 1.79 -14.62
N ARG A 51 -8.11 1.47 -14.63
CA ARG A 51 -9.12 2.21 -15.41
C ARG A 51 -9.26 3.67 -14.98
N LEU A 52 -9.14 3.97 -13.69
CA LEU A 52 -9.40 5.30 -13.16
C LEU A 52 -8.15 6.19 -13.07
N LEU A 53 -6.97 5.59 -12.95
CA LEU A 53 -5.72 6.33 -12.72
C LEU A 53 -4.69 6.13 -13.84
N GLU A 54 -4.48 4.90 -14.31
CA GLU A 54 -3.43 4.63 -15.30
C GLU A 54 -3.90 4.86 -16.73
N ASP A 55 -5.04 4.30 -17.15
CA ASP A 55 -5.57 4.47 -18.51
C ASP A 55 -5.77 5.95 -18.89
N PRO A 56 -6.23 6.85 -17.98
CA PRO A 56 -6.32 8.28 -18.26
C PRO A 56 -4.97 9.03 -18.22
N GLY A 57 -3.90 8.39 -17.75
CA GLY A 57 -2.55 8.97 -17.74
C GLY A 57 -2.21 9.78 -16.49
N TYR A 58 -2.87 9.57 -15.36
CA TYR A 58 -2.52 10.24 -14.10
C TYR A 58 -1.23 9.71 -13.46
N GLY A 59 -0.79 8.51 -13.83
CA GLY A 59 0.40 7.85 -13.33
C GLY A 59 0.36 6.36 -13.55
N GLU A 60 1.04 5.59 -12.71
CA GLU A 60 1.22 4.15 -12.85
C GLU A 60 0.73 3.40 -11.60
N VAL A 61 0.03 2.29 -11.80
CA VAL A 61 -0.50 1.42 -10.74
C VAL A 61 0.32 0.14 -10.67
N PHE A 62 0.80 -0.20 -9.49
CA PHE A 62 1.60 -1.40 -9.24
C PHE A 62 0.91 -2.34 -8.27
N TYR A 63 1.29 -3.62 -8.33
CA TYR A 63 0.78 -4.69 -7.47
C TYR A 63 1.91 -5.56 -6.90
N ALA A 64 1.62 -6.22 -5.80
CA ALA A 64 2.58 -7.09 -5.11
C ALA A 64 2.96 -8.33 -5.96
N PRO A 65 4.22 -8.84 -5.83
CA PRO A 65 5.24 -8.32 -4.94
C PRO A 65 6.04 -7.17 -5.58
N LEU A 66 6.09 -6.02 -4.93
CA LEU A 66 6.95 -4.90 -5.30
C LEU A 66 7.40 -4.16 -4.05
N GLY A 67 8.71 -3.95 -3.90
CA GLY A 67 9.29 -3.24 -2.77
C GLY A 67 9.11 -1.73 -2.87
N VAL A 68 8.97 -1.09 -1.72
CA VAL A 68 9.05 0.35 -1.54
C VAL A 68 10.10 0.62 -0.46
N GLU A 69 11.20 1.24 -0.84
CA GLU A 69 12.28 1.63 0.05
C GLU A 69 12.11 3.08 0.51
N PHE A 70 12.35 3.33 1.79
CA PHE A 70 12.43 4.66 2.39
C PHE A 70 13.88 4.93 2.83
N PRO A 71 14.74 5.48 1.96
CA PRO A 71 16.18 5.55 2.20
C PRO A 71 16.58 6.34 3.45
N ALA A 72 15.82 7.38 3.81
CA ALA A 72 16.12 8.22 4.97
C ALA A 72 16.07 7.45 6.30
N THR A 73 15.31 6.36 6.37
CA THR A 73 15.13 5.55 7.59
C THR A 73 15.65 4.11 7.43
N GLY A 74 15.98 3.69 6.22
CA GLY A 74 16.35 2.31 5.90
C GLY A 74 15.19 1.32 5.96
N GLU A 75 13.96 1.81 6.08
CA GLU A 75 12.75 1.00 6.08
C GLU A 75 12.34 0.58 4.68
N GLY A 76 11.60 -0.53 4.59
CA GLY A 76 11.07 -1.00 3.31
C GLY A 76 9.90 -1.94 3.49
N VAL A 77 8.93 -1.83 2.61
CA VAL A 77 7.65 -2.55 2.64
C VAL A 77 7.29 -3.14 1.29
N GLN A 78 6.32 -4.05 1.26
CA GLN A 78 5.77 -4.64 0.05
C GLN A 78 4.24 -4.59 0.09
N PRO A 79 3.62 -3.44 -0.20
CA PRO A 79 2.17 -3.28 -0.14
C PRO A 79 1.45 -4.08 -1.24
N ASP A 80 0.16 -4.34 -1.03
CA ASP A 80 -0.64 -5.12 -1.98
C ASP A 80 -0.85 -4.39 -3.31
N LEU A 81 -1.23 -3.10 -3.25
CA LEU A 81 -1.34 -2.23 -4.42
C LEU A 81 -0.79 -0.85 -4.08
N LEU A 82 -0.33 -0.14 -5.10
CA LEU A 82 0.09 1.25 -4.94
C LEU A 82 -0.08 2.03 -6.25
N PHE A 83 -0.13 3.35 -6.13
CA PHE A 83 -0.17 4.27 -7.25
C PHE A 83 0.90 5.35 -7.10
N VAL A 84 1.58 5.61 -8.20
CA VAL A 84 2.60 6.65 -8.32
C VAL A 84 2.15 7.63 -9.41
N SER A 85 1.89 8.88 -9.02
CA SER A 85 1.50 9.92 -9.97
C SER A 85 2.66 10.28 -10.92
N GLU A 86 2.33 10.88 -12.08
CA GLU A 86 3.35 11.42 -12.99
C GLU A 86 4.28 12.42 -12.31
N GLU A 87 3.79 13.19 -11.33
CA GLU A 87 4.59 14.11 -10.53
C GLU A 87 5.67 13.38 -9.71
N ARG A 88 5.36 12.18 -9.20
CA ARG A 88 6.27 11.36 -8.37
C ARG A 88 6.99 10.26 -9.14
N ARG A 89 6.85 10.18 -10.45
CA ARG A 89 7.44 9.09 -11.26
C ARG A 89 8.94 8.87 -11.05
N GLY A 90 9.65 9.88 -10.57
CA GLY A 90 11.08 9.77 -10.25
C GLY A 90 11.43 8.78 -9.14
N ILE A 91 10.44 8.29 -8.37
CA ILE A 91 10.66 7.22 -7.37
C ILE A 91 10.70 5.82 -7.99
N VAL A 92 10.26 5.66 -9.23
CA VAL A 92 10.24 4.35 -9.91
C VAL A 92 11.64 4.01 -10.38
N ALA A 93 12.28 3.05 -9.74
CA ALA A 93 13.60 2.55 -10.09
C ALA A 93 13.52 1.14 -10.71
N ASP A 94 14.64 0.58 -11.14
CA ASP A 94 14.66 -0.68 -11.90
C ASP A 94 14.13 -1.90 -11.11
N ARG A 95 14.32 -1.93 -9.80
CA ARG A 95 14.01 -3.12 -8.96
C ARG A 95 12.86 -2.91 -7.99
N TRP A 96 12.70 -1.71 -7.46
CA TRP A 96 11.67 -1.31 -6.50
C TRP A 96 11.47 0.20 -6.53
N LEU A 97 10.49 0.69 -5.80
CA LEU A 97 10.28 2.12 -5.64
C LEU A 97 11.21 2.69 -4.55
N VAL A 98 11.76 3.88 -4.78
CA VAL A 98 12.64 4.58 -3.84
C VAL A 98 11.97 5.90 -3.45
N GLY A 99 11.16 5.86 -2.40
CA GLY A 99 10.37 6.99 -1.91
C GLY A 99 8.89 6.66 -1.75
N ALA A 100 8.11 7.67 -1.34
CA ALA A 100 6.70 7.51 -1.01
C ALA A 100 5.79 7.55 -2.25
N PRO A 101 4.97 6.50 -2.51
CA PRO A 101 3.90 6.56 -3.49
C PRO A 101 2.79 7.53 -3.08
N ASP A 102 1.91 7.88 -4.02
CA ASP A 102 0.74 8.72 -3.74
C ASP A 102 -0.34 7.95 -2.97
N LEU A 103 -0.62 6.72 -3.38
CA LEU A 103 -1.57 5.83 -2.74
C LEU A 103 -0.91 4.49 -2.40
N VAL A 104 -1.17 4.01 -1.19
CA VAL A 104 -0.87 2.64 -0.77
C VAL A 104 -2.16 1.94 -0.36
N VAL A 105 -2.33 0.70 -0.78
CA VAL A 105 -3.48 -0.15 -0.44
C VAL A 105 -2.98 -1.44 0.22
N GLU A 106 -3.49 -1.73 1.40
CA GLU A 106 -3.28 -3.00 2.11
C GLU A 106 -4.61 -3.70 2.32
N ILE A 107 -4.68 -4.97 1.95
CA ILE A 107 -5.85 -5.81 2.14
C ILE A 107 -5.64 -6.64 3.38
N LEU A 108 -6.49 -6.47 4.38
CA LEU A 108 -6.35 -7.13 5.66
C LEU A 108 -6.44 -8.66 5.53
N SER A 109 -5.60 -9.31 6.31
CA SER A 109 -5.72 -10.72 6.64
C SER A 109 -5.80 -10.88 8.17
N PRO A 110 -6.27 -12.02 8.70
CA PRO A 110 -6.31 -12.24 10.15
C PRO A 110 -4.96 -12.03 10.86
N THR A 111 -3.85 -12.28 10.15
CA THR A 111 -2.49 -12.19 10.70
C THR A 111 -1.87 -10.80 10.59
N THR A 112 -2.35 -9.93 9.69
CA THR A 112 -1.72 -8.61 9.42
C THR A 112 -2.54 -7.42 9.93
N SER A 113 -3.82 -7.60 10.22
CA SER A 113 -4.78 -6.54 10.53
C SER A 113 -4.27 -5.54 11.59
N HIS A 114 -3.70 -6.02 12.70
CA HIS A 114 -3.17 -5.14 13.75
C HIS A 114 -1.98 -4.30 13.27
N ARG A 115 -1.10 -4.89 12.48
CA ARG A 115 0.07 -4.23 11.89
C ARG A 115 -0.34 -3.15 10.89
N ASP A 116 -1.28 -3.47 10.00
CA ASP A 116 -1.74 -2.57 8.94
C ASP A 116 -2.45 -1.34 9.52
N ARG A 117 -3.30 -1.52 10.54
CA ARG A 117 -3.96 -0.43 11.26
C ARG A 117 -3.04 0.39 12.19
N GLY A 118 -1.94 -0.21 12.63
CA GLY A 118 -1.01 0.39 13.60
C GLY A 118 0.29 0.88 12.99
N ILE A 119 1.27 -0.02 12.91
CA ILE A 119 2.66 0.30 12.55
C ILE A 119 2.76 0.81 11.11
N LYS A 120 2.11 0.16 10.15
CA LYS A 120 2.14 0.57 8.74
C LYS A 120 1.45 1.90 8.52
N ARG A 121 0.31 2.16 9.15
CA ARG A 121 -0.36 3.45 9.04
C ARG A 121 0.57 4.59 9.48
N ARG A 122 1.25 4.43 10.63
CA ARG A 122 2.23 5.43 11.11
C ARG A 122 3.45 5.54 10.20
N LEU A 123 3.91 4.42 9.63
CA LEU A 123 5.00 4.41 8.67
C LEU A 123 4.62 5.25 7.44
N TYR A 124 3.51 4.95 6.80
CA TYR A 124 3.09 5.65 5.58
C TYR A 124 2.87 7.15 5.81
N GLU A 125 2.28 7.52 6.94
CA GLU A 125 2.10 8.92 7.33
C GLU A 125 3.44 9.67 7.45
N ARG A 126 4.41 9.14 8.21
CA ARG A 126 5.71 9.81 8.40
C ARG A 126 6.62 9.80 7.18
N GLN A 127 6.44 8.84 6.28
CA GLN A 127 7.20 8.72 5.04
C GLN A 127 6.65 9.57 3.89
N GLY A 128 5.51 10.24 4.08
CA GLY A 128 4.95 11.17 3.10
C GLY A 128 4.08 10.53 2.02
N VAL A 129 3.53 9.34 2.27
CA VAL A 129 2.41 8.80 1.47
C VAL A 129 1.23 9.75 1.59
N ARG A 130 0.55 10.05 0.48
CA ARG A 130 -0.59 10.98 0.49
C ARG A 130 -1.87 10.33 0.98
N GLU A 131 -2.14 9.10 0.52
CA GLU A 131 -3.36 8.38 0.86
C GLU A 131 -3.06 6.90 1.16
N TYR A 132 -3.71 6.35 2.18
CA TYR A 132 -3.57 4.97 2.60
C TYR A 132 -4.94 4.33 2.76
N TRP A 133 -5.18 3.23 2.07
CA TRP A 133 -6.39 2.43 2.16
C TRP A 133 -6.13 1.13 2.91
N ILE A 134 -6.95 0.88 3.91
CA ILE A 134 -7.02 -0.41 4.61
C ILE A 134 -8.32 -1.08 4.18
N VAL A 135 -8.20 -2.10 3.35
CA VAL A 135 -9.33 -2.85 2.79
C VAL A 135 -9.65 -4.01 3.71
N ASP A 136 -10.85 -4.01 4.29
CA ASP A 136 -11.28 -5.01 5.26
C ASP A 136 -12.31 -5.96 4.64
N PRO A 137 -11.91 -7.22 4.30
CA PRO A 137 -12.81 -8.20 3.71
C PRO A 137 -13.93 -8.67 4.65
N GLU A 138 -13.71 -8.62 5.97
CA GLU A 138 -14.69 -9.07 6.96
C GLU A 138 -15.85 -8.09 7.09
N SER A 139 -15.55 -6.80 7.12
CA SER A 139 -16.57 -5.75 7.20
C SER A 139 -17.01 -5.19 5.84
N GLU A 140 -16.45 -5.71 4.74
CA GLU A 140 -16.71 -5.27 3.36
C GLU A 140 -16.60 -3.75 3.19
N ALA A 141 -15.55 -3.16 3.76
CA ALA A 141 -15.34 -1.72 3.81
C ALA A 141 -13.87 -1.36 3.63
N VAL A 142 -13.63 -0.08 3.36
CA VAL A 142 -12.29 0.50 3.24
C VAL A 142 -12.14 1.65 4.23
N GLU A 143 -11.10 1.59 5.05
CA GLU A 143 -10.66 2.73 5.85
C GLU A 143 -9.72 3.58 4.98
N VAL A 144 -10.10 4.82 4.73
CA VAL A 144 -9.34 5.78 3.92
C VAL A 144 -8.66 6.76 4.85
N TRP A 145 -7.33 6.79 4.81
CA TRP A 145 -6.50 7.78 5.50
C TRP A 145 -5.89 8.73 4.48
N ARG A 146 -6.18 10.01 4.60
CA ARG A 146 -5.49 11.08 3.85
C ARG A 146 -4.56 11.80 4.80
N PHE A 147 -3.28 11.81 4.46
CA PHE A 147 -2.23 12.45 5.24
C PHE A 147 -1.93 13.84 4.68
N GLY A 148 -1.39 14.74 5.48
CA GLY A 148 -1.07 16.10 5.11
C GLY A 148 -1.56 17.10 6.17
N GLU A 149 -1.67 18.38 5.81
CA GLU A 149 -2.04 19.46 6.75
C GLU A 149 -3.45 19.23 7.34
N GLU A 150 -4.39 18.79 6.51
CA GLU A 150 -5.73 18.38 6.93
C GLU A 150 -5.87 16.86 6.91
N ARG A 151 -5.32 16.20 7.93
CA ARG A 151 -5.45 14.76 8.11
C ARG A 151 -6.93 14.37 8.19
N ARG A 152 -7.34 13.44 7.33
CA ARG A 152 -8.70 12.91 7.27
C ARG A 152 -8.69 11.39 7.38
N HIS A 153 -9.68 10.87 8.09
CA HIS A 153 -9.96 9.45 8.18
C HIS A 153 -11.46 9.22 8.01
N GLU A 154 -11.81 8.33 7.12
CA GLU A 154 -13.19 7.91 6.90
C GLU A 154 -13.29 6.41 6.63
N ARG A 155 -14.43 5.82 6.96
CA ARG A 155 -14.77 4.44 6.60
C ARG A 155 -15.82 4.46 5.50
N VAL A 156 -15.51 3.82 4.38
CA VAL A 156 -16.35 3.75 3.19
C VAL A 156 -16.82 2.32 2.97
N ALA A 157 -18.11 2.09 2.78
CA ALA A 157 -18.71 0.77 2.58
C ALA A 157 -19.58 0.64 1.30
N ASP A 158 -19.66 1.68 0.48
CA ASP A 158 -20.48 1.71 -0.73
C ASP A 158 -19.67 2.19 -1.94
N ARG A 159 -19.51 3.49 -2.12
CA ARG A 159 -18.77 4.11 -3.22
C ARG A 159 -17.47 4.71 -2.72
N LEU A 160 -16.34 4.10 -3.13
CA LEU A 160 -15.01 4.53 -2.74
C LEU A 160 -14.48 5.57 -3.72
N PRO A 161 -14.31 6.85 -3.30
CA PRO A 161 -13.74 7.87 -4.17
C PRO A 161 -12.28 7.58 -4.49
N VAL A 162 -11.91 7.72 -5.75
CA VAL A 162 -10.52 7.60 -6.23
C VAL A 162 -10.02 8.99 -6.61
N ARG A 163 -8.82 9.34 -6.15
CA ARG A 163 -8.23 10.65 -6.33
C ARG A 163 -6.93 10.60 -7.13
N ALA A 164 -6.75 11.61 -7.97
CA ALA A 164 -5.46 11.95 -8.57
C ALA A 164 -5.09 13.35 -8.05
N GLY A 165 -4.09 13.42 -7.16
CA GLY A 165 -3.81 14.65 -6.41
C GLY A 165 -5.00 15.06 -5.53
N ASP A 166 -5.48 16.28 -5.71
CA ASP A 166 -6.62 16.82 -4.97
C ASP A 166 -7.98 16.60 -5.65
N GLU A 167 -7.99 16.07 -6.87
CA GLU A 167 -9.20 15.86 -7.66
C GLU A 167 -9.73 14.43 -7.50
N THR A 168 -11.05 14.28 -7.29
CA THR A 168 -11.75 13.00 -7.40
C THR A 168 -12.00 12.69 -8.87
N VAL A 169 -11.38 11.63 -9.37
CA VAL A 169 -11.42 11.22 -10.78
C VAL A 169 -12.43 10.11 -11.07
N GLY A 170 -13.00 9.52 -10.04
CA GLY A 170 -14.02 8.49 -10.15
C GLY A 170 -14.31 7.80 -8.84
N GLU A 171 -15.12 6.76 -8.90
CA GLU A 171 -15.50 5.95 -7.73
C GLU A 171 -15.41 4.46 -8.04
N ILE A 172 -15.12 3.66 -7.03
CA ILE A 172 -15.16 2.19 -7.06
C ILE A 172 -16.41 1.73 -6.30
N ASP A 173 -17.22 0.90 -6.94
CA ASP A 173 -18.34 0.21 -6.28
C ASP A 173 -17.78 -0.94 -5.44
N LEU A 174 -17.86 -0.83 -4.11
CA LEU A 174 -17.31 -1.81 -3.19
C LEU A 174 -18.08 -3.14 -3.21
N ALA A 175 -19.35 -3.15 -3.59
CA ALA A 175 -20.09 -4.39 -3.81
C ALA A 175 -19.45 -5.25 -4.93
N GLU A 176 -18.87 -4.61 -5.95
CA GLU A 176 -18.15 -5.30 -7.01
C GLU A 176 -16.77 -5.83 -6.56
N VAL A 177 -16.17 -5.20 -5.55
CA VAL A 177 -14.87 -5.60 -4.99
C VAL A 177 -15.01 -6.83 -4.09
N PHE A 178 -16.03 -6.85 -3.24
CA PHE A 178 -16.19 -7.89 -2.20
C PHE A 178 -17.06 -9.10 -2.60
N ARG A 179 -17.79 -9.05 -3.73
CA ARG A 179 -18.63 -10.16 -4.20
C ARG A 179 -17.91 -11.51 -4.38
#